data_ccc0f8898272cb12a42882a46a399ad5
#
_entry.id   ccc0f8898272cb12a42882a46a399ad5
#
_cell.length_a   1.000
_cell.length_b   1.000
_cell.length_c   1.000
_cell.angle_alpha   90.00
_cell.angle_beta   90.00
_cell.angle_gamma   90.00
#
_symmetry.space_group_name_H-M   'P 1'
#
loop_
_entity.id
_entity.type
_entity.pdbx_description
1 polymer ?
#
loop_
_entity_poly.entity_id
_entity_poly.type
_entity_poly.pdbx_seq_one_letter_code
_entity_poly.pdbx_strand_id
1 'polypeptide(L)'
;MYRYTPLLQSIHLPNGIKISNRFVLSPMTVNASTKEGYITKADLAYAARRSNSAGMQVTGAAYIEPYGQLFEYGFNIDHDACIPGLTNMASTMKQH
;
A
#
# COMPACT_ATOMS: atom_id res chain seq x y z
N MET A 1 -15.42 24.61 9.28
CA MET A 1 -14.11 24.00 9.43
C MET A 1 -14.10 22.88 10.46
N TYR A 2 -14.57 23.15 11.63
CA TYR A 2 -14.44 22.22 12.73
C TYR A 2 -15.37 21.01 12.66
N ARG A 3 -16.38 21.03 11.79
CA ARG A 3 -17.27 19.88 11.60
C ARG A 3 -16.56 18.65 11.02
N TYR A 4 -15.37 18.83 10.44
CA TYR A 4 -14.57 17.71 9.91
C TYR A 4 -13.52 17.23 10.90
N THR A 5 -13.43 17.82 12.08
CA THR A 5 -12.49 17.41 13.12
C THR A 5 -12.54 15.92 13.44
N PRO A 6 -13.74 15.28 13.52
CA PRO A 6 -13.78 13.85 13.81
C PRO A 6 -13.02 12.97 12.82
N LEU A 7 -12.88 13.40 11.56
CA LEU A 7 -12.13 12.65 10.55
C LEU A 7 -10.62 12.68 10.82
N LEU A 8 -10.14 13.68 11.54
CA LEU A 8 -8.73 13.85 11.86
C LEU A 8 -8.34 13.21 13.18
N GLN A 9 -9.31 12.71 13.94
CA GLN A 9 -9.05 12.07 15.21
C GLN A 9 -8.54 10.65 15.02
N SER A 10 -7.66 10.22 15.92
CA SER A 10 -7.17 8.86 15.89
C SER A 10 -8.25 7.85 16.27
N ILE A 11 -8.04 6.61 15.85
CA ILE A 11 -8.90 5.48 16.21
C ILE A 11 -8.01 4.32 16.64
N HIS A 12 -8.46 3.56 17.63
CA HIS A 12 -7.76 2.37 18.09
C HIS A 12 -8.51 1.14 17.60
N LEU A 13 -7.77 0.21 16.98
CA LEU A 13 -8.33 -1.08 16.59
C LEU A 13 -8.44 -1.99 17.81
N PRO A 14 -9.29 -3.04 17.78
CA PRO A 14 -9.43 -3.95 18.90
C PRO A 14 -8.13 -4.59 19.38
N ASN A 15 -7.14 -4.72 18.48
CA ASN A 15 -5.83 -5.29 18.82
C ASN A 15 -4.86 -4.26 19.42
N GLY A 16 -5.30 -3.03 19.68
CA GLY A 16 -4.50 -1.98 20.28
C GLY A 16 -3.73 -1.10 19.30
N ILE A 17 -3.77 -1.39 18.00
CA ILE A 17 -3.10 -0.56 17.00
C ILE A 17 -3.83 0.78 16.89
N LYS A 18 -3.06 1.87 16.96
CA LYS A 18 -3.59 3.22 16.80
C LYS A 18 -3.43 3.68 15.37
N ILE A 19 -4.52 4.16 14.77
CA ILE A 19 -4.54 4.77 13.43
C ILE A 19 -4.70 6.27 13.62
N SER A 20 -3.82 7.06 13.01
CA SER A 20 -3.69 8.49 13.32
C SER A 20 -4.87 9.35 12.89
N ASN A 21 -5.62 8.93 11.88
CA ASN A 21 -6.83 9.61 11.44
C ASN A 21 -7.77 8.61 10.79
N ARG A 22 -8.93 9.09 10.32
CA ARG A 22 -9.98 8.21 9.79
C ARG A 22 -10.02 8.17 8.27
N PHE A 23 -8.98 8.65 7.60
CA PHE A 23 -8.85 8.51 6.16
C PHE A 23 -8.12 7.23 5.82
N VAL A 24 -8.60 6.55 4.80
CA VAL A 24 -7.99 5.32 4.27
C VAL A 24 -7.71 5.54 2.80
N LEU A 25 -6.47 5.30 2.38
CA LEU A 25 -6.12 5.32 0.97
C LEU A 25 -6.68 4.05 0.32
N SER A 26 -7.59 4.22 -0.62
CA SER A 26 -8.22 3.10 -1.31
C SER A 26 -7.22 2.36 -2.17
N PRO A 27 -7.39 1.03 -2.35
CA PRO A 27 -6.51 0.26 -3.24
C PRO A 27 -6.71 0.69 -4.69
N MET A 28 -5.59 0.88 -5.39
CA MET A 28 -5.58 1.18 -6.82
C MET A 28 -4.46 0.38 -7.46
N THR A 29 -4.79 -0.35 -8.53
CA THR A 29 -3.82 -1.15 -9.26
C THR A 29 -2.86 -0.25 -10.03
N VAL A 30 -1.56 -0.53 -9.90
CA VAL A 30 -0.49 0.19 -10.59
C VAL A 30 0.30 -0.82 -11.41
N ASN A 31 0.49 -0.53 -12.69
CA ASN A 31 1.20 -1.43 -13.60
C ASN A 31 2.66 -0.98 -13.74
N ALA A 32 3.37 -0.93 -12.64
CA ALA A 32 4.72 -0.40 -12.59
C ALA A 32 5.78 -1.42 -12.15
N SER A 33 5.36 -2.64 -11.81
CA SER A 33 6.27 -3.71 -11.38
C SER A 33 6.98 -4.33 -12.58
N THR A 34 7.92 -5.24 -12.33
CA THR A 34 8.56 -5.99 -13.42
C THR A 34 7.56 -6.96 -14.04
N LYS A 35 7.92 -7.52 -15.20
CA LYS A 35 7.08 -8.53 -15.85
C LYS A 35 6.86 -9.74 -14.93
N GLU A 36 7.83 -10.08 -14.11
CA GLU A 36 7.78 -11.18 -13.16
C GLU A 36 7.03 -10.82 -11.87
N GLY A 37 6.65 -9.57 -11.70
CA GLY A 37 5.86 -9.14 -10.55
C GLY A 37 6.69 -8.62 -9.38
N TYR A 38 7.94 -8.24 -9.58
CA TYR A 38 8.76 -7.65 -8.52
C TYR A 38 8.56 -6.14 -8.45
N ILE A 39 8.58 -5.62 -7.23
CA ILE A 39 8.42 -4.18 -6.95
C ILE A 39 9.59 -3.41 -7.55
N THR A 40 9.31 -2.32 -8.24
CA THR A 40 10.30 -1.44 -8.87
C THR A 40 10.41 -0.11 -8.16
N LYS A 41 11.36 0.71 -8.58
CA LYS A 41 11.46 2.10 -8.10
C LYS A 41 10.23 2.90 -8.44
N ALA A 42 9.58 2.61 -9.58
CA ALA A 42 8.34 3.29 -9.96
C ALA A 42 7.20 2.95 -8.98
N ASP A 43 7.10 1.69 -8.55
CA ASP A 43 6.14 1.29 -7.52
C ASP A 43 6.38 2.06 -6.22
N LEU A 44 7.64 2.16 -5.80
CA LEU A 44 8.00 2.85 -4.56
C LEU A 44 7.73 4.36 -4.65
N ALA A 45 8.02 4.97 -5.80
CA ALA A 45 7.74 6.40 -6.01
C ALA A 45 6.24 6.69 -5.96
N TYR A 46 5.43 5.82 -6.55
CA TYR A 46 3.97 5.94 -6.50
C TYR A 46 3.49 5.86 -5.04
N ALA A 47 3.97 4.88 -4.29
CA ALA A 47 3.61 4.70 -2.89
C ALA A 47 4.02 5.91 -2.06
N ALA A 48 5.24 6.41 -2.26
CA ALA A 48 5.76 7.56 -1.50
C ALA A 48 4.90 8.81 -1.70
N ARG A 49 4.47 9.08 -2.93
CA ARG A 49 3.68 10.28 -3.23
C ARG A 49 2.31 10.25 -2.57
N ARG A 50 1.78 9.07 -2.26
CA ARG A 50 0.42 8.92 -1.75
C ARG A 50 0.35 8.52 -0.29
N SER A 51 1.49 8.52 0.40
CA SER A 51 1.58 7.97 1.77
C SER A 51 1.60 9.02 2.87
N ASN A 52 1.29 10.28 2.58
CA ASN A 52 1.57 11.37 3.51
C ASN A 52 0.36 11.91 4.28
N SER A 53 -0.83 11.37 4.09
CA SER A 53 -2.00 11.95 4.74
C SER A 53 -2.95 10.95 5.37
N ALA A 54 -3.19 9.80 4.73
CA ALA A 54 -4.13 8.81 5.27
C ALA A 54 -3.54 8.06 6.46
N GLY A 55 -4.37 7.80 7.46
CA GLY A 55 -3.95 7.02 8.63
C GLY A 55 -3.73 5.55 8.31
N MET A 56 -4.39 5.04 7.28
CA MET A 56 -4.24 3.67 6.81
C MET A 56 -4.18 3.66 5.30
N GLN A 57 -3.44 2.71 4.75
CA GLN A 57 -3.27 2.59 3.30
C GLN A 57 -3.47 1.15 2.88
N VAL A 58 -4.16 0.96 1.76
CA VAL A 58 -4.33 -0.36 1.15
C VAL A 58 -3.61 -0.31 -0.19
N THR A 59 -2.69 -1.26 -0.40
CA THR A 59 -1.94 -1.34 -1.66
C THR A 59 -2.86 -1.73 -2.80
N GLY A 60 -2.38 -1.54 -4.03
CA GLY A 60 -3.04 -2.12 -5.20
C GLY A 60 -3.06 -3.64 -5.12
N ALA A 61 -3.79 -4.25 -6.04
CA ALA A 61 -3.95 -5.70 -6.06
C ALA A 61 -2.60 -6.39 -6.29
N ALA A 62 -2.33 -7.40 -5.46
CA ALA A 62 -1.19 -8.29 -5.63
C ALA A 62 -1.71 -9.66 -6.06
N TYR A 63 -1.03 -10.33 -6.98
CA TYR A 63 -1.47 -11.67 -7.36
C TYR A 63 -0.69 -12.73 -6.58
N ILE A 64 -1.37 -13.86 -6.34
CA ILE A 64 -0.82 -14.96 -5.54
C ILE A 64 -0.42 -16.16 -6.39
N GLU A 65 -0.70 -16.11 -7.68
CA GLU A 65 -0.28 -17.09 -8.67
C GLU A 65 -0.39 -16.48 -10.07
N PRO A 66 0.34 -16.98 -11.08
CA PRO A 66 0.34 -16.37 -12.41
C PRO A 66 -1.05 -16.20 -13.03
N TYR A 67 -1.95 -17.16 -12.81
CA TYR A 67 -3.32 -17.06 -13.36
C TYR A 67 -4.16 -15.99 -12.68
N GLY A 68 -3.75 -15.53 -11.50
CA GLY A 68 -4.45 -14.47 -10.78
C GLY A 68 -4.04 -13.08 -11.18
N GLN A 69 -3.05 -12.93 -12.04
CA GLN A 69 -2.59 -11.62 -12.48
C GLN A 69 -3.61 -10.98 -13.42
N LEU A 70 -4.24 -9.89 -12.95
CA LEU A 70 -5.25 -9.18 -13.75
C LEU A 70 -4.64 -8.35 -14.85
N PHE A 71 -3.48 -7.75 -14.61
CA PHE A 71 -2.81 -6.86 -15.55
C PHE A 71 -1.32 -7.16 -15.58
N GLU A 72 -0.70 -7.02 -16.75
CA GLU A 72 0.76 -7.09 -16.83
C GLU A 72 1.40 -6.04 -15.94
N TYR A 73 2.57 -6.34 -15.41
CA TYR A 73 3.32 -5.45 -14.53
C TYR A 73 2.64 -5.16 -13.18
N GLY A 74 1.67 -5.98 -12.77
CA GLY A 74 1.19 -6.00 -11.40
C GLY A 74 2.20 -6.72 -10.51
N PHE A 75 2.21 -6.41 -9.22
CA PHE A 75 3.17 -7.04 -8.32
C PHE A 75 2.64 -8.35 -7.73
N ASN A 76 3.57 -9.20 -7.32
CA ASN A 76 3.37 -10.58 -6.93
C ASN A 76 3.73 -10.78 -5.46
N ILE A 77 3.03 -11.68 -4.79
CA ILE A 77 3.35 -12.07 -3.41
C ILE A 77 3.39 -13.60 -3.25
N ASP A 78 3.58 -14.34 -4.34
CA ASP A 78 3.41 -15.80 -4.31
C ASP A 78 4.64 -16.57 -3.85
N HIS A 79 5.81 -15.94 -3.70
CA HIS A 79 7.01 -16.64 -3.26
C HIS A 79 7.99 -15.70 -2.55
N ASP A 80 8.98 -16.29 -1.90
CA ASP A 80 9.89 -15.57 -0.99
C ASP A 80 10.72 -14.49 -1.67
N ALA A 81 11.03 -14.63 -2.96
CA ALA A 81 11.79 -13.62 -3.69
C ALA A 81 11.06 -12.27 -3.79
N CYS A 82 9.75 -12.25 -3.54
CA CYS A 82 8.96 -11.02 -3.50
C CYS A 82 9.13 -10.24 -2.19
N ILE A 83 9.63 -10.86 -1.14
CA ILE A 83 9.71 -10.25 0.20
C ILE A 83 10.56 -8.98 0.22
N PRO A 84 11.78 -8.92 -0.37
CA PRO A 84 12.57 -7.68 -0.32
C PRO A 84 11.84 -6.48 -0.90
N GLY A 85 11.19 -6.63 -2.06
CA GLY A 85 10.43 -5.54 -2.68
C GLY A 85 9.24 -5.11 -1.84
N LEU A 86 8.50 -6.07 -1.29
CA LEU A 86 7.36 -5.78 -0.42
C LEU A 86 7.80 -5.11 0.87
N THR A 87 8.95 -5.50 1.42
CA THR A 87 9.53 -4.85 2.60
C THR A 87 9.84 -3.39 2.31
N ASN A 88 10.44 -3.11 1.16
CA ASN A 88 10.75 -1.75 0.75
C ASN A 88 9.48 -0.92 0.55
N MET A 89 8.44 -1.50 -0.03
CA MET A 89 7.16 -0.82 -0.18
C MET A 89 6.54 -0.48 1.17
N ALA A 90 6.50 -1.43 2.09
CA ALA A 90 5.96 -1.20 3.43
C ALA A 90 6.73 -0.10 4.16
N SER A 91 8.07 -0.12 4.10
CA SER A 91 8.90 0.91 4.70
C SER A 91 8.63 2.29 4.09
N THR A 92 8.51 2.36 2.76
CA THR A 92 8.21 3.61 2.06
C THR A 92 6.88 4.18 2.51
N MET A 93 5.86 3.34 2.59
CA MET A 93 4.52 3.77 3.02
C MET A 93 4.50 4.23 4.48
N LYS A 94 5.30 3.61 5.33
CA LYS A 94 5.33 3.94 6.77
C LYS A 94 6.16 5.17 7.11
N GLN A 95 7.00 5.65 6.19
CA GLN A 95 7.81 6.85 6.43
C GLN A 95 6.97 8.12 6.51
N HIS A 96 5.76 8.08 6.05
CA HIS A 96 4.87 9.23 5.98
C HIS A 96 3.59 8.95 6.77
#